data_02df50367edeb110b9117688d86d31e8
#
_entry.id   02df50367edeb110b9117688d86d31e8
#
_cell.length_a   1.000
_cell.length_b   1.000
_cell.length_c   1.000
_cell.angle_alpha   90.00
_cell.angle_beta   90.00
_cell.angle_gamma   90.00
#
_symmetry.space_group_name_H-M   'P 1'
#
loop_
_entity.id
_entity.type
_entity.pdbx_description
1 polymer ?
#
loop_
_entity_poly.entity_id
_entity_poly.type
_entity_poly.pdbx_seq_one_letter_code
_entity_poly.pdbx_strand_id
1 'polypeptide(L)'
;MSPSENPSSQPVPHPFPGGQSGPSAPPVVLLNTNDQVAIAVRPLEVGQEFRIGATVVRVVDPIPAGHKVAIRGIHEREAVFKYGQPIGKATSPIAMGCHVHSHNLGDDHQSLSVAIATSPPPPPKPLKRTFEGFVRPDGRVGTRNYVCLVSTVNCSATVCRMVVAKFDAERMKRWPNVDGIFAATHTTGCGLAYGSLKHQMLGRTLAGYAKHPNVGASLIVGLGCEQTTAAYLADDHQIVPITTTDDRPLLRKGSTPVMTMQQMGGTRASVLKAEKWVETLLDQANQATRTTVDAAHLSLALECGGSDGYSGITANPAVGVVADRIVACGGRAVLSETTEIYGAEHLLVSRSRNVEVANRLLERIDWWKQHVAVYGGTIDNNPSVGNKAGGLTTITEKSLGAVSKSGSTALEAVYHYAEPIDTPGLGVMDSPGFDPSSVTGKVAGGANLVLFTTGRGSCFGCKPVPSIKIASNSAMFQRLREDMDLNAGEIAEGRSVQDVGEEFFEYALRVASGERTASEVLGIGDNEFVPWTVGPTL
;
A
#
# COMPACT_ATOMS: atom_id res chain seq x y z
N MET A 1 -17.51 46.61 3.71
CA MET A 1 -18.29 45.48 3.17
C MET A 1 -17.70 44.24 3.73
N SER A 2 -18.41 43.59 4.65
CA SER A 2 -17.98 42.40 5.40
C SER A 2 -18.03 41.14 4.52
N PRO A 3 -17.14 40.15 4.70
CA PRO A 3 -17.23 38.91 3.96
C PRO A 3 -18.37 38.05 4.53
N SER A 4 -19.22 37.55 3.65
CA SER A 4 -20.33 36.66 3.92
C SER A 4 -19.85 35.29 4.34
N GLU A 5 -20.37 34.79 5.45
CA GLU A 5 -20.17 33.47 6.03
C GLU A 5 -20.63 32.36 5.06
N ASN A 6 -19.78 31.37 4.90
CA ASN A 6 -20.04 30.16 4.16
C ASN A 6 -20.80 29.16 5.06
N PRO A 7 -21.89 28.53 4.64
CA PRO A 7 -22.65 27.65 5.51
C PRO A 7 -21.94 26.33 5.76
N SER A 8 -21.67 26.09 7.03
CA SER A 8 -21.31 24.90 7.77
C SER A 8 -21.36 23.55 7.00
N SER A 9 -20.20 22.99 6.74
CA SER A 9 -20.00 21.55 6.66
C SER A 9 -20.09 20.98 8.09
N GLN A 10 -21.18 20.31 8.43
CA GLN A 10 -21.27 19.56 9.67
C GLN A 10 -20.30 18.38 9.61
N PRO A 11 -19.48 18.12 10.67
CA PRO A 11 -18.67 16.93 10.74
C PRO A 11 -19.58 15.70 10.87
N VAL A 12 -19.31 14.69 10.05
CA VAL A 12 -19.99 13.39 10.10
C VAL A 12 -19.72 12.77 11.49
N PRO A 13 -20.74 12.41 12.28
CA PRO A 13 -20.52 11.80 13.58
C PRO A 13 -19.99 10.38 13.40
N HIS A 14 -18.77 10.12 13.87
CA HIS A 14 -18.25 8.77 14.02
C HIS A 14 -18.93 8.07 15.21
N PRO A 15 -19.43 6.82 15.04
CA PRO A 15 -20.25 6.15 16.05
C PRO A 15 -19.42 5.39 17.13
N PHE A 16 -18.32 5.92 17.62
CA PHE A 16 -17.62 5.28 18.73
C PHE A 16 -17.54 6.23 19.93
N PRO A 17 -18.21 5.87 21.06
CA PRO A 17 -18.08 6.62 22.30
C PRO A 17 -16.66 6.46 22.85
N GLY A 18 -16.08 7.56 23.28
CA GLY A 18 -14.79 7.58 23.97
C GLY A 18 -14.78 6.64 25.16
N GLY A 19 -13.94 5.59 25.10
CA GLY A 19 -13.77 4.63 26.17
C GLY A 19 -13.12 5.29 27.37
N GLN A 20 -13.74 5.14 28.54
CA GLN A 20 -13.13 5.45 29.82
C GLN A 20 -11.93 4.53 30.03
N SER A 21 -10.80 5.08 30.46
CA SER A 21 -9.57 4.36 30.81
C SER A 21 -9.86 3.31 31.89
N GLY A 22 -9.87 2.03 31.48
CA GLY A 22 -9.85 0.89 32.40
C GLY A 22 -8.51 0.77 33.14
N PRO A 23 -8.34 -0.20 34.06
CA PRO A 23 -7.13 -0.35 34.87
C PRO A 23 -5.90 -0.41 33.99
N SER A 24 -4.88 0.38 34.30
CA SER A 24 -3.74 0.73 33.45
C SER A 24 -3.14 -0.49 32.73
N ALA A 25 -3.19 -0.48 31.40
CA ALA A 25 -2.48 -1.44 30.56
C ALA A 25 -1.00 -1.56 30.99
N PRO A 26 -0.39 -2.76 30.90
CA PRO A 26 1.01 -2.93 31.31
C PRO A 26 1.89 -1.93 30.54
N PRO A 27 2.95 -1.39 31.17
CA PRO A 27 3.80 -0.38 30.55
C PRO A 27 4.62 -0.89 29.36
N VAL A 28 4.68 -2.22 29.19
CA VAL A 28 5.41 -2.91 28.13
C VAL A 28 4.60 -4.08 27.57
N VAL A 29 4.85 -4.43 26.32
CA VAL A 29 4.30 -5.63 25.65
C VAL A 29 5.45 -6.58 25.34
N LEU A 30 5.34 -7.84 25.78
CA LEU A 30 6.19 -8.96 25.38
C LEU A 30 5.46 -9.76 24.31
N LEU A 31 6.10 -9.99 23.15
CA LEU A 31 5.47 -10.60 22.00
C LEU A 31 5.65 -12.11 21.95
N ASN A 32 6.78 -12.60 22.47
CA ASN A 32 7.08 -14.02 22.56
C ASN A 32 7.84 -14.32 23.85
N THR A 33 7.65 -15.49 24.43
CA THR A 33 8.34 -15.90 25.67
C THR A 33 9.86 -16.01 25.50
N ASN A 34 10.34 -16.22 24.27
CA ASN A 34 11.77 -16.31 23.96
C ASN A 34 12.41 -14.92 23.75
N ASP A 35 11.63 -13.84 23.67
CA ASP A 35 12.15 -12.51 23.43
C ASP A 35 13.02 -12.03 24.60
N GLN A 36 14.08 -11.30 24.26
CA GLN A 36 14.98 -10.67 25.22
C GLN A 36 14.64 -9.20 25.41
N VAL A 37 13.72 -8.68 24.60
CA VAL A 37 13.26 -7.31 24.67
C VAL A 37 11.74 -7.25 24.73
N ALA A 38 11.22 -6.25 25.44
CA ALA A 38 9.82 -5.87 25.43
C ALA A 38 9.67 -4.47 24.82
N ILE A 39 8.48 -4.14 24.31
CA ILE A 39 8.19 -2.83 23.71
C ILE A 39 7.50 -1.95 24.73
N ALA A 40 8.05 -0.76 24.98
CA ALA A 40 7.46 0.26 25.83
C ALA A 40 6.17 0.82 25.19
N VAL A 41 5.02 0.63 25.83
CA VAL A 41 3.72 1.15 25.38
C VAL A 41 3.57 2.65 25.68
N ARG A 42 4.31 3.13 26.65
CA ARG A 42 4.44 4.53 27.05
C ARG A 42 5.89 4.80 27.44
N PRO A 43 6.35 6.06 27.53
CA PRO A 43 7.70 6.36 28.00
C PRO A 43 7.97 5.72 29.37
N LEU A 44 9.17 5.15 29.53
CA LEU A 44 9.63 4.58 30.79
C LEU A 44 10.74 5.46 31.35
N GLU A 45 10.60 5.82 32.62
CA GLU A 45 11.55 6.68 33.33
C GLU A 45 12.61 5.84 34.06
N VAL A 46 13.80 6.40 34.22
CA VAL A 46 14.88 5.76 34.97
C VAL A 46 14.42 5.46 36.41
N GLY A 47 14.68 4.23 36.88
CA GLY A 47 14.28 3.75 38.18
C GLY A 47 12.84 3.23 38.26
N GLN A 48 12.01 3.40 37.25
CA GLN A 48 10.69 2.78 37.13
C GLN A 48 10.82 1.25 37.14
N GLU A 49 9.91 0.58 37.82
CA GLU A 49 9.85 -0.89 37.84
C GLU A 49 8.57 -1.38 37.19
N PHE A 50 8.69 -2.50 36.46
CA PHE A 50 7.57 -3.23 35.93
C PHE A 50 7.80 -4.73 35.99
N ARG A 51 6.75 -5.55 35.82
CA ARG A 51 6.82 -7.00 35.90
C ARG A 51 6.50 -7.65 34.56
N ILE A 52 7.28 -8.69 34.21
CA ILE A 52 6.99 -9.61 33.11
C ILE A 52 7.04 -11.02 33.70
N GLY A 53 5.87 -11.65 33.85
CA GLY A 53 5.77 -12.91 34.59
C GLY A 53 6.31 -12.77 36.03
N ALA A 54 7.29 -13.59 36.39
CA ALA A 54 7.96 -13.53 37.69
C ALA A 54 9.11 -12.51 37.77
N THR A 55 9.56 -11.97 36.63
CA THR A 55 10.73 -11.08 36.57
C THR A 55 10.31 -9.63 36.82
N VAL A 56 11.03 -8.97 37.77
CA VAL A 56 10.94 -7.53 37.96
C VAL A 56 12.08 -6.87 37.20
N VAL A 57 11.74 -5.94 36.34
CA VAL A 57 12.70 -5.15 35.53
C VAL A 57 12.71 -3.74 36.06
N ARG A 58 13.90 -3.23 36.44
CA ARG A 58 14.13 -1.83 36.80
C ARG A 58 14.75 -1.10 35.62
N VAL A 59 14.13 -0.05 35.14
CA VAL A 59 14.57 0.77 34.02
C VAL A 59 15.88 1.49 34.36
N VAL A 60 16.88 1.34 33.48
CA VAL A 60 18.22 1.93 33.63
C VAL A 60 18.37 3.19 32.79
N ASP A 61 17.88 3.15 31.55
CA ASP A 61 17.90 4.27 30.60
C ASP A 61 16.48 4.80 30.37
N PRO A 62 16.27 6.10 30.06
CA PRO A 62 14.96 6.58 29.63
C PRO A 62 14.60 5.90 28.30
N ILE A 63 13.41 5.30 28.21
CA ILE A 63 12.96 4.54 27.04
C ILE A 63 11.73 5.20 26.43
N PRO A 64 11.82 5.73 25.23
CA PRO A 64 10.66 6.31 24.54
C PRO A 64 9.57 5.27 24.25
N ALA A 65 8.34 5.72 24.11
CA ALA A 65 7.24 4.87 23.65
C ALA A 65 7.54 4.26 22.27
N GLY A 66 7.21 3.00 22.07
CA GLY A 66 7.51 2.22 20.86
C GLY A 66 8.93 1.65 20.80
N HIS A 67 9.81 2.02 21.75
CA HIS A 67 11.18 1.52 21.81
C HIS A 67 11.30 0.24 22.64
N LYS A 68 12.44 -0.44 22.46
CA LYS A 68 12.75 -1.72 23.13
C LYS A 68 13.45 -1.50 24.46
N VAL A 69 13.03 -2.25 25.49
CA VAL A 69 13.72 -2.39 26.75
C VAL A 69 14.22 -3.82 26.92
N ALA A 70 15.47 -4.01 27.32
CA ALA A 70 16.01 -5.34 27.64
C ALA A 70 15.33 -5.90 28.90
N ILE A 71 14.79 -7.10 28.84
CA ILE A 71 14.13 -7.79 29.95
C ILE A 71 15.02 -8.84 30.62
N ARG A 72 16.22 -9.05 30.08
CA ARG A 72 17.32 -9.84 30.63
C ARG A 72 18.65 -9.28 30.12
N GLY A 73 19.77 -9.68 30.72
CA GLY A 73 21.09 -9.34 30.20
C GLY A 73 21.34 -10.02 28.85
N ILE A 74 22.03 -9.32 27.95
CA ILE A 74 22.39 -9.79 26.61
C ILE A 74 23.90 -9.57 26.44
N HIS A 75 24.64 -10.63 26.07
CA HIS A 75 26.07 -10.54 25.86
C HIS A 75 26.42 -9.90 24.51
N GLU A 76 27.61 -9.31 24.42
CA GLU A 76 28.12 -8.84 23.13
C GLU A 76 28.15 -9.98 22.12
N ARG A 77 27.74 -9.68 20.86
CA ARG A 77 27.57 -10.61 19.73
C ARG A 77 26.45 -11.66 19.91
N GLU A 78 25.73 -11.65 21.02
CA GLU A 78 24.54 -12.48 21.20
C GLU A 78 23.42 -11.99 20.28
N ALA A 79 22.65 -12.93 19.69
CA ALA A 79 21.46 -12.59 18.91
C ALA A 79 20.39 -12.01 19.83
N VAL A 80 19.79 -10.90 19.41
CA VAL A 80 18.69 -10.24 20.12
C VAL A 80 17.37 -10.70 19.49
N PHE A 81 16.47 -11.23 20.31
CA PHE A 81 15.19 -11.78 19.87
C PHE A 81 14.02 -10.82 20.14
N LYS A 82 13.17 -10.66 19.11
CA LYS A 82 11.86 -10.03 19.14
C LYS A 82 10.93 -10.79 18.18
N TYR A 83 9.66 -10.92 18.47
CA TYR A 83 8.71 -11.77 17.71
C TYR A 83 9.06 -13.28 17.73
N GLY A 84 9.87 -13.76 18.68
CA GLY A 84 10.44 -15.10 18.65
C GLY A 84 11.51 -15.29 17.57
N GLN A 85 11.98 -14.23 16.93
CA GLN A 85 12.93 -14.21 15.83
C GLN A 85 14.13 -13.32 16.16
N PRO A 86 15.35 -13.63 15.66
CA PRO A 86 16.49 -12.75 15.81
C PRO A 86 16.28 -11.49 14.97
N ILE A 87 16.48 -10.33 15.61
CA ILE A 87 16.37 -9.01 14.95
C ILE A 87 17.73 -8.34 14.71
N GLY A 88 18.83 -9.01 15.06
CA GLY A 88 20.19 -8.54 14.96
C GLY A 88 21.07 -9.07 16.09
N LYS A 89 22.29 -8.56 16.22
CA LYS A 89 23.24 -8.92 17.28
C LYS A 89 23.59 -7.71 18.15
N ALA A 90 23.76 -7.95 19.45
CA ALA A 90 24.26 -6.95 20.37
C ALA A 90 25.69 -6.53 19.99
N THR A 91 25.94 -5.24 19.81
CA THR A 91 27.29 -4.68 19.48
C THR A 91 28.13 -4.39 20.73
N SER A 92 27.52 -4.42 21.90
CA SER A 92 28.11 -4.31 23.24
C SER A 92 27.22 -5.04 24.24
N PRO A 93 27.70 -5.37 25.45
CA PRO A 93 26.86 -5.96 26.49
C PRO A 93 25.68 -5.05 26.84
N ILE A 94 24.45 -5.62 26.95
CA ILE A 94 23.23 -4.87 27.28
C ILE A 94 22.70 -5.41 28.62
N ALA A 95 22.63 -4.56 29.63
CA ALA A 95 22.08 -4.96 30.92
C ALA A 95 20.53 -4.96 30.87
N MET A 96 19.92 -5.76 31.75
CA MET A 96 18.47 -5.73 31.97
C MET A 96 18.03 -4.32 32.36
N GLY A 97 16.96 -3.82 31.74
CA GLY A 97 16.42 -2.47 31.97
C GLY A 97 17.02 -1.39 31.05
N CYS A 98 18.05 -1.72 30.26
CA CYS A 98 18.63 -0.77 29.31
C CYS A 98 17.80 -0.62 28.04
N HIS A 99 17.94 0.55 27.41
CA HIS A 99 17.39 0.83 26.09
C HIS A 99 18.14 0.03 25.01
N VAL A 100 17.40 -0.71 24.18
CA VAL A 100 17.95 -1.47 23.04
C VAL A 100 17.64 -0.74 21.75
N HIS A 101 18.71 -0.20 21.11
CA HIS A 101 18.57 0.58 19.89
C HIS A 101 19.86 0.53 19.06
N SER A 102 19.95 1.30 17.97
CA SER A 102 21.09 1.31 17.04
C SER A 102 22.48 1.63 17.66
N HIS A 103 22.54 2.08 18.91
CA HIS A 103 23.81 2.29 19.63
C HIS A 103 24.38 0.97 20.22
N ASN A 104 23.57 -0.06 20.38
CA ASN A 104 23.97 -1.35 20.97
C ASN A 104 23.37 -2.58 20.26
N LEU A 105 22.66 -2.37 19.14
CA LEU A 105 22.10 -3.44 18.30
C LEU A 105 22.46 -3.16 16.83
N GLY A 106 23.15 -4.11 16.19
CA GLY A 106 23.50 -4.07 14.77
C GLY A 106 22.82 -5.18 13.97
N ASP A 107 22.79 -5.02 12.65
CA ASP A 107 22.33 -6.07 11.74
C ASP A 107 23.32 -7.26 11.76
N ASP A 108 22.77 -8.46 11.67
CA ASP A 108 23.54 -9.67 11.43
C ASP A 108 23.40 -10.04 9.95
N HIS A 109 24.33 -9.56 9.13
CA HIS A 109 24.35 -9.80 7.67
C HIS A 109 24.71 -11.24 7.29
N GLN A 110 24.63 -12.20 8.22
CA GLN A 110 24.76 -13.60 7.84
C GLN A 110 23.59 -13.92 6.90
N SER A 111 23.91 -14.22 5.64
CA SER A 111 22.97 -14.77 4.68
C SER A 111 22.22 -15.93 5.33
N LEU A 112 20.99 -15.68 5.78
CA LEU A 112 20.11 -16.76 6.16
C LEU A 112 19.94 -17.62 4.90
N SER A 113 20.61 -18.77 4.87
CA SER A 113 20.30 -19.77 3.85
C SER A 113 18.90 -20.28 4.16
N VAL A 114 17.93 -19.73 3.45
CA VAL A 114 16.54 -20.15 3.63
C VAL A 114 16.37 -21.52 3.01
N ALA A 115 16.25 -22.53 3.86
CA ALA A 115 15.93 -23.87 3.39
C ALA A 115 14.51 -23.84 2.76
N ILE A 116 14.39 -24.29 1.51
CA ILE A 116 13.12 -24.37 0.82
C ILE A 116 12.37 -25.61 1.32
N ALA A 117 11.67 -25.45 2.41
CA ALA A 117 10.74 -26.45 2.94
C ALA A 117 9.36 -25.78 3.02
N THR A 118 8.48 -26.10 2.08
CA THR A 118 7.12 -25.56 2.05
C THR A 118 6.17 -26.44 2.86
N SER A 119 5.46 -25.82 3.79
CA SER A 119 4.37 -26.45 4.55
C SER A 119 3.19 -25.48 4.58
N PRO A 120 2.47 -25.31 3.46
CA PRO A 120 1.40 -24.35 3.37
C PRO A 120 0.30 -24.65 4.39
N PRO A 121 -0.24 -23.62 5.07
CA PRO A 121 -1.38 -23.81 5.94
C PRO A 121 -2.60 -24.27 5.12
N PRO A 122 -3.57 -24.94 5.77
CA PRO A 122 -4.81 -25.30 5.10
C PRO A 122 -5.56 -24.05 4.62
N PRO A 123 -6.35 -24.15 3.56
CA PRO A 123 -7.19 -23.05 3.10
C PRO A 123 -8.10 -22.54 4.24
N PRO A 124 -8.32 -21.24 4.35
CA PRO A 124 -9.22 -20.70 5.36
C PRO A 124 -10.65 -21.20 5.13
N LYS A 125 -11.46 -21.23 6.20
CA LYS A 125 -12.89 -21.54 6.06
C LYS A 125 -13.54 -20.46 5.20
N PRO A 126 -14.32 -20.85 4.15
CA PRO A 126 -14.98 -19.89 3.27
C PRO A 126 -15.90 -18.93 4.04
N LEU A 127 -15.79 -17.65 3.76
CA LEU A 127 -16.60 -16.58 4.33
C LEU A 127 -17.40 -15.91 3.20
N LYS A 128 -18.73 -15.83 3.37
CA LYS A 128 -19.59 -15.13 2.41
C LYS A 128 -19.87 -13.72 2.91
N ARG A 129 -19.37 -12.74 2.18
CA ARG A 129 -19.60 -11.31 2.41
C ARG A 129 -19.80 -10.62 1.07
N THR A 130 -20.49 -9.50 1.09
CA THR A 130 -20.79 -8.72 -0.11
C THR A 130 -20.43 -7.25 0.10
N PHE A 131 -20.35 -6.53 -1.00
CA PHE A 131 -20.21 -5.06 -1.01
C PHE A 131 -20.95 -4.48 -2.22
N GLU A 132 -21.20 -3.17 -2.21
CA GLU A 132 -21.84 -2.46 -3.33
C GLU A 132 -20.78 -1.99 -4.31
N GLY A 133 -20.60 -2.70 -5.44
CA GLY A 133 -19.54 -2.47 -6.43
C GLY A 133 -20.08 -2.11 -7.82
N PHE A 134 -19.17 -1.61 -8.69
CA PHE A 134 -19.44 -1.33 -10.09
C PHE A 134 -19.00 -2.49 -10.96
N VAL A 135 -19.96 -3.25 -11.50
CA VAL A 135 -19.66 -4.38 -12.41
C VAL A 135 -19.28 -3.84 -13.78
N ARG A 136 -18.11 -4.23 -14.26
CA ARG A 136 -17.62 -3.87 -15.59
C ARG A 136 -18.06 -4.87 -16.66
N PRO A 137 -18.06 -4.47 -17.95
CA PRO A 137 -18.48 -5.36 -19.04
C PRO A 137 -17.70 -6.67 -19.16
N ASP A 138 -16.45 -6.69 -18.65
CA ASP A 138 -15.56 -7.86 -18.65
C ASP A 138 -15.68 -8.70 -17.35
N GLY A 139 -16.65 -8.38 -16.48
CA GLY A 139 -16.92 -9.10 -15.23
C GLY A 139 -16.09 -8.65 -14.04
N ARG A 140 -15.09 -7.76 -14.21
CA ARG A 140 -14.35 -7.18 -13.08
C ARG A 140 -15.24 -6.21 -12.32
N VAL A 141 -14.91 -5.96 -11.04
CA VAL A 141 -15.72 -5.13 -10.16
C VAL A 141 -14.86 -4.02 -9.55
N GLY A 142 -15.32 -2.78 -9.74
CA GLY A 142 -14.71 -1.61 -9.13
C GLY A 142 -15.35 -1.23 -7.79
N THR A 143 -14.56 -0.70 -6.87
CA THR A 143 -15.01 -0.05 -5.63
C THR A 143 -15.28 1.44 -5.84
N ARG A 144 -14.83 1.99 -6.97
CA ARG A 144 -15.01 3.37 -7.44
C ARG A 144 -15.31 3.39 -8.93
N ASN A 145 -15.67 4.58 -9.43
CA ASN A 145 -16.02 4.80 -10.84
C ASN A 145 -15.41 6.11 -11.34
N TYR A 146 -14.14 6.07 -11.71
CA TYR A 146 -13.39 7.23 -12.21
C TYR A 146 -13.33 7.29 -13.74
N VAL A 147 -13.05 8.49 -14.29
CA VAL A 147 -12.54 8.65 -15.65
C VAL A 147 -11.05 8.98 -15.58
N CYS A 148 -10.22 8.25 -16.34
CA CYS A 148 -8.77 8.36 -16.31
C CYS A 148 -8.21 8.91 -17.63
N LEU A 149 -7.36 9.94 -17.55
CA LEU A 149 -6.50 10.37 -18.66
C LEU A 149 -5.12 9.77 -18.49
N VAL A 150 -4.71 8.88 -19.38
CA VAL A 150 -3.40 8.22 -19.34
C VAL A 150 -2.44 8.94 -20.28
N SER A 151 -1.41 9.55 -19.73
CA SER A 151 -0.31 10.14 -20.49
C SER A 151 0.69 9.05 -20.88
N THR A 152 0.99 8.86 -22.18
CA THR A 152 1.97 7.87 -22.63
C THR A 152 3.41 8.39 -22.52
N VAL A 153 3.58 9.70 -22.40
CA VAL A 153 4.89 10.37 -22.37
C VAL A 153 4.82 11.67 -21.59
N ASN A 154 5.94 12.07 -21.00
CA ASN A 154 6.03 13.37 -20.29
C ASN A 154 5.46 14.56 -21.07
N CYS A 155 5.64 14.59 -22.39
CA CYS A 155 5.17 15.69 -23.25
C CYS A 155 3.64 15.86 -23.25
N SER A 156 2.86 14.81 -23.02
CA SER A 156 1.39 14.87 -22.94
C SER A 156 0.87 15.10 -21.52
N ALA A 157 1.72 15.00 -20.50
CA ALA A 157 1.32 15.11 -19.09
C ALA A 157 0.62 16.44 -18.76
N THR A 158 1.15 17.56 -19.26
CA THR A 158 0.55 18.88 -19.02
C THR A 158 -0.84 19.00 -19.67
N VAL A 159 -1.03 18.45 -20.88
CA VAL A 159 -2.35 18.45 -21.54
C VAL A 159 -3.35 17.66 -20.70
N CYS A 160 -3.00 16.47 -20.22
CA CYS A 160 -3.87 15.69 -19.34
C CYS A 160 -4.29 16.48 -18.08
N ARG A 161 -3.33 17.13 -17.39
CA ARG A 161 -3.62 17.95 -16.20
C ARG A 161 -4.48 19.17 -16.52
N MET A 162 -4.23 19.86 -17.64
CA MET A 162 -5.05 21.01 -18.08
C MET A 162 -6.48 20.60 -18.37
N VAL A 163 -6.71 19.41 -18.91
CA VAL A 163 -8.05 18.89 -19.16
C VAL A 163 -8.74 18.56 -17.83
N VAL A 164 -8.09 17.80 -16.94
CA VAL A 164 -8.65 17.45 -15.62
C VAL A 164 -9.05 18.69 -14.84
N ALA A 165 -8.21 19.73 -14.83
CA ALA A 165 -8.47 20.98 -14.12
C ALA A 165 -9.72 21.74 -14.60
N LYS A 166 -10.31 21.39 -15.75
CA LYS A 166 -11.56 21.98 -16.24
C LYS A 166 -12.81 21.34 -15.64
N PHE A 167 -12.67 20.21 -14.97
CA PHE A 167 -13.76 19.46 -14.37
C PHE A 167 -13.72 19.59 -12.84
N ASP A 168 -14.04 20.82 -12.38
CA ASP A 168 -14.15 21.11 -10.95
C ASP A 168 -15.35 20.41 -10.30
N ALA A 169 -15.45 20.52 -8.98
CA ALA A 169 -16.51 19.88 -8.21
C ALA A 169 -17.92 20.30 -8.65
N GLU A 170 -18.11 21.55 -9.10
CA GLU A 170 -19.41 22.04 -9.56
C GLU A 170 -19.79 21.38 -10.90
N ARG A 171 -18.86 21.33 -11.84
CA ARG A 171 -19.07 20.69 -13.15
C ARG A 171 -19.32 19.19 -13.00
N MET A 172 -18.63 18.53 -12.08
CA MET A 172 -18.78 17.09 -11.83
C MET A 172 -20.14 16.69 -11.28
N LYS A 173 -20.94 17.60 -10.71
CA LYS A 173 -22.32 17.33 -10.27
C LYS A 173 -23.24 16.83 -11.40
N ARG A 174 -22.89 17.06 -12.66
CA ARG A 174 -23.61 16.54 -13.83
C ARG A 174 -23.52 15.00 -13.97
N TRP A 175 -22.54 14.38 -13.32
CA TRP A 175 -22.26 12.93 -13.41
C TRP A 175 -22.22 12.30 -12.01
N PRO A 176 -23.38 12.16 -11.34
CA PRO A 176 -23.43 11.75 -9.92
C PRO A 176 -22.94 10.33 -9.64
N ASN A 177 -22.86 9.44 -10.66
CA ASN A 177 -22.35 8.09 -10.52
C ASN A 177 -20.84 7.99 -10.82
N VAL A 178 -20.14 9.11 -11.04
CA VAL A 178 -18.70 9.17 -11.29
C VAL A 178 -18.02 9.80 -10.08
N ASP A 179 -17.08 9.07 -9.48
CA ASP A 179 -16.36 9.53 -8.28
C ASP A 179 -15.36 10.66 -8.57
N GLY A 180 -14.94 10.82 -9.83
CA GLY A 180 -14.06 11.90 -10.25
C GLY A 180 -13.34 11.63 -11.56
N ILE A 181 -12.47 12.57 -11.90
CA ILE A 181 -11.56 12.48 -13.04
C ILE A 181 -10.12 12.70 -12.55
N PHE A 182 -9.16 11.97 -13.09
CA PHE A 182 -7.74 12.15 -12.75
C PHE A 182 -6.84 11.89 -13.96
N ALA A 183 -5.57 12.31 -13.86
CA ALA A 183 -4.57 12.12 -14.89
C ALA A 183 -3.43 11.25 -14.36
N ALA A 184 -3.24 10.07 -14.94
CA ALA A 184 -2.07 9.23 -14.71
C ALA A 184 -0.89 9.79 -15.55
N THR A 185 -0.07 10.64 -14.93
CA THR A 185 1.03 11.36 -15.59
C THR A 185 2.39 11.00 -15.00
N HIS A 186 3.39 10.87 -15.84
CA HIS A 186 4.76 10.53 -15.46
C HIS A 186 5.80 11.33 -16.26
N THR A 187 7.08 11.17 -15.92
CA THR A 187 8.20 11.96 -16.48
C THR A 187 9.01 11.22 -17.54
N THR A 188 8.59 10.03 -17.98
CA THR A 188 9.29 9.16 -18.92
C THR A 188 8.50 8.95 -20.22
N GLY A 189 8.66 7.82 -20.89
CA GLY A 189 7.95 7.45 -22.14
C GLY A 189 8.74 7.75 -23.40
N CYS A 190 9.70 8.66 -23.37
CA CYS A 190 10.65 8.96 -24.44
C CYS A 190 12.06 8.60 -23.97
N GLY A 191 12.96 8.23 -24.88
CA GLY A 191 14.35 7.88 -24.55
C GLY A 191 14.51 6.53 -23.84
N LEU A 192 13.48 5.70 -23.81
CA LEU A 192 13.54 4.32 -23.32
C LEU A 192 14.02 3.40 -24.45
N ALA A 193 14.86 2.42 -24.15
CA ALA A 193 15.15 1.36 -25.10
C ALA A 193 13.90 0.49 -25.30
N TYR A 194 13.42 0.39 -26.54
CA TYR A 194 12.25 -0.42 -26.88
C TYR A 194 12.44 -1.88 -26.43
N GLY A 195 11.42 -2.48 -25.83
CA GLY A 195 11.47 -3.85 -25.32
C GLY A 195 12.30 -4.03 -24.03
N SER A 196 12.97 -2.98 -23.52
CA SER A 196 13.69 -3.07 -22.24
C SER A 196 12.74 -3.29 -21.06
N LEU A 197 13.27 -3.77 -19.93
CA LEU A 197 12.49 -3.95 -18.71
C LEU A 197 11.74 -2.67 -18.31
N LYS A 198 12.39 -1.50 -18.38
CA LYS A 198 11.75 -0.19 -18.09
C LYS A 198 10.58 0.10 -19.02
N HIS A 199 10.72 -0.20 -20.33
CA HIS A 199 9.66 0.01 -21.31
C HIS A 199 8.47 -0.92 -21.05
N GLN A 200 8.73 -2.21 -20.80
CA GLN A 200 7.70 -3.19 -20.50
C GLN A 200 6.93 -2.85 -19.20
N MET A 201 7.66 -2.46 -18.14
CA MET A 201 7.04 -2.08 -16.86
C MET A 201 6.16 -0.83 -17.00
N LEU A 202 6.65 0.19 -17.72
CA LEU A 202 5.84 1.39 -18.00
C LEU A 202 4.58 1.03 -18.78
N GLY A 203 4.71 0.23 -19.85
CA GLY A 203 3.57 -0.21 -20.66
C GLY A 203 2.52 -0.96 -19.83
N ARG A 204 2.94 -1.94 -19.01
CA ARG A 204 2.03 -2.65 -18.08
C ARG A 204 1.32 -1.70 -17.12
N THR A 205 2.07 -0.76 -16.54
CA THR A 205 1.52 0.21 -15.59
C THR A 205 0.45 1.09 -16.25
N LEU A 206 0.73 1.68 -17.41
CA LEU A 206 -0.21 2.53 -18.13
C LEU A 206 -1.45 1.76 -18.59
N ALA A 207 -1.26 0.56 -19.12
CA ALA A 207 -2.35 -0.32 -19.54
C ALA A 207 -3.20 -0.77 -18.33
N GLY A 208 -2.57 -1.09 -17.21
CA GLY A 208 -3.24 -1.45 -15.96
C GLY A 208 -4.16 -0.34 -15.46
N TYR A 209 -3.69 0.90 -15.46
CA TYR A 209 -4.51 2.06 -15.09
C TYR A 209 -5.64 2.33 -16.09
N ALA A 210 -5.37 2.25 -17.40
CA ALA A 210 -6.39 2.44 -18.43
C ALA A 210 -7.55 1.44 -18.31
N LYS A 211 -7.25 0.21 -17.90
CA LYS A 211 -8.22 -0.91 -17.75
C LYS A 211 -8.60 -1.19 -16.30
N HIS A 212 -8.22 -0.34 -15.35
CA HIS A 212 -8.45 -0.61 -13.94
C HIS A 212 -9.96 -0.78 -13.63
N PRO A 213 -10.39 -1.73 -12.77
CA PRO A 213 -11.81 -1.91 -12.46
C PRO A 213 -12.49 -0.67 -11.84
N ASN A 214 -11.73 0.20 -11.17
CA ASN A 214 -12.23 1.49 -10.66
C ASN A 214 -12.30 2.59 -11.73
N VAL A 215 -11.93 2.30 -12.99
CA VAL A 215 -12.00 3.23 -14.11
C VAL A 215 -13.16 2.83 -15.02
N GLY A 216 -14.19 3.67 -15.08
CA GLY A 216 -15.38 3.46 -15.92
C GLY A 216 -15.11 3.78 -17.38
N ALA A 217 -14.20 4.71 -17.64
CA ALA A 217 -13.74 5.05 -18.98
C ALA A 217 -12.34 5.71 -18.92
N SER A 218 -11.56 5.59 -19.99
CA SER A 218 -10.22 6.17 -20.06
C SER A 218 -9.95 6.81 -21.43
N LEU A 219 -9.06 7.84 -21.45
CA LEU A 219 -8.51 8.46 -22.64
C LEU A 219 -6.99 8.35 -22.61
N ILE A 220 -6.39 7.76 -23.64
CA ILE A 220 -4.94 7.73 -23.81
C ILE A 220 -4.51 8.97 -24.60
N VAL A 221 -3.55 9.73 -24.08
CA VAL A 221 -3.02 10.93 -24.71
C VAL A 221 -1.52 10.77 -24.92
N GLY A 222 -1.13 10.73 -26.19
CA GLY A 222 0.26 10.65 -26.63
C GLY A 222 0.70 11.93 -27.37
N LEU A 223 2.01 12.11 -27.53
CA LEU A 223 2.58 13.16 -28.36
C LEU A 223 2.58 12.73 -29.83
N GLY A 224 3.09 11.51 -30.13
CA GLY A 224 3.20 10.92 -31.47
C GLY A 224 4.61 10.47 -31.86
N CYS A 225 5.62 10.61 -30.99
CA CYS A 225 7.00 10.16 -31.23
C CYS A 225 7.64 9.44 -30.03
N GLU A 226 6.85 9.05 -29.06
CA GLU A 226 7.28 8.27 -27.90
C GLU A 226 7.49 6.78 -28.23
N GLN A 227 8.24 6.07 -27.37
CA GLN A 227 8.41 4.63 -27.47
C GLN A 227 7.16 3.87 -26.97
N THR A 228 6.50 4.39 -25.94
CA THR A 228 5.28 3.80 -25.35
C THR A 228 4.06 4.30 -26.11
N THR A 229 3.96 3.96 -27.40
CA THR A 229 2.85 4.38 -28.26
C THR A 229 1.54 3.69 -27.89
N ALA A 230 0.43 4.26 -28.34
CA ALA A 230 -0.86 3.61 -28.22
C ALA A 230 -0.92 2.28 -28.97
N ALA A 231 -0.18 2.14 -30.09
CA ALA A 231 -0.06 0.87 -30.81
C ALA A 231 0.62 -0.20 -29.96
N TYR A 232 1.75 0.14 -29.29
CA TYR A 232 2.40 -0.77 -28.36
C TYR A 232 1.47 -1.20 -27.22
N LEU A 233 0.70 -0.27 -26.64
CA LEU A 233 -0.27 -0.61 -25.59
C LEU A 233 -1.40 -1.50 -26.11
N ALA A 234 -1.78 -1.38 -27.38
CA ALA A 234 -2.78 -2.24 -28.02
C ALA A 234 -2.25 -3.66 -28.23
N ASP A 235 -1.08 -3.78 -28.81
CA ASP A 235 -0.50 -5.05 -29.24
C ASP A 235 -0.04 -5.89 -28.03
N ASP A 236 0.75 -5.29 -27.13
CA ASP A 236 1.35 -6.01 -26.01
C ASP A 236 0.43 -6.07 -24.77
N HIS A 237 -0.52 -5.14 -24.64
CA HIS A 237 -1.34 -5.01 -23.42
C HIS A 237 -2.85 -5.07 -23.68
N GLN A 238 -3.28 -5.50 -24.86
CA GLN A 238 -4.69 -5.74 -25.19
C GLN A 238 -5.62 -4.54 -24.93
N ILE A 239 -5.13 -3.33 -25.15
CA ILE A 239 -5.99 -2.15 -25.23
C ILE A 239 -6.58 -2.09 -26.62
N VAL A 240 -7.90 -1.97 -26.72
CA VAL A 240 -8.57 -1.77 -28.01
C VAL A 240 -8.63 -0.28 -28.31
N PRO A 241 -7.67 0.29 -29.08
CA PRO A 241 -7.63 1.72 -29.31
C PRO A 241 -8.67 2.11 -30.36
N ILE A 242 -9.29 3.27 -30.17
CA ILE A 242 -10.04 3.95 -31.23
C ILE A 242 -9.33 5.25 -31.52
N THR A 243 -8.77 5.35 -32.72
CA THR A 243 -8.21 6.61 -33.24
C THR A 243 -9.28 7.31 -34.07
N THR A 244 -9.63 8.53 -33.72
CA THR A 244 -10.56 9.37 -34.50
C THR A 244 -10.11 10.81 -34.45
N THR A 245 -10.37 11.53 -35.53
CA THR A 245 -10.20 12.98 -35.61
C THR A 245 -11.51 13.71 -35.35
N ASP A 246 -12.62 12.99 -35.19
CA ASP A 246 -13.95 13.56 -34.97
C ASP A 246 -14.07 14.25 -33.60
N ASP A 247 -15.02 15.15 -33.49
CA ASP A 247 -15.26 15.88 -32.24
C ASP A 247 -15.80 15.01 -31.09
N ARG A 248 -16.37 13.84 -31.43
CA ARG A 248 -16.78 12.81 -30.49
C ARG A 248 -16.24 11.45 -30.92
N PRO A 249 -15.50 10.74 -30.05
CA PRO A 249 -15.04 9.40 -30.38
C PRO A 249 -16.23 8.46 -30.51
N LEU A 250 -16.21 7.59 -31.53
CA LEU A 250 -17.15 6.49 -31.61
C LEU A 250 -16.76 5.45 -30.56
N LEU A 251 -17.39 5.54 -29.38
CA LEU A 251 -17.10 4.63 -28.27
C LEU A 251 -17.76 3.27 -28.55
N ARG A 252 -16.95 2.24 -28.78
CA ARG A 252 -17.41 0.85 -28.76
C ARG A 252 -17.21 0.30 -27.33
N LYS A 253 -18.10 -0.59 -26.92
CA LYS A 253 -17.98 -1.27 -25.62
C LYS A 253 -16.60 -1.91 -25.50
N GLY A 254 -15.85 -1.56 -24.45
CA GLY A 254 -14.51 -2.07 -24.20
C GLY A 254 -13.37 -1.40 -24.98
N SER A 255 -13.64 -0.33 -25.73
CA SER A 255 -12.60 0.42 -26.44
C SER A 255 -12.13 1.66 -25.67
N THR A 256 -10.87 2.05 -25.88
CA THR A 256 -10.24 3.22 -25.26
C THR A 256 -9.86 4.22 -26.36
N PRO A 257 -10.43 5.46 -26.37
CA PRO A 257 -10.02 6.48 -27.33
C PRO A 257 -8.57 6.89 -27.12
N VAL A 258 -7.89 7.16 -28.22
CA VAL A 258 -6.49 7.57 -28.28
C VAL A 258 -6.39 8.92 -28.98
N MET A 259 -5.70 9.86 -28.36
CA MET A 259 -5.40 11.18 -28.91
C MET A 259 -3.90 11.33 -29.13
N THR A 260 -3.49 11.68 -30.34
CA THR A 260 -2.10 12.04 -30.68
C THR A 260 -1.99 13.54 -30.88
N MET A 261 -1.30 14.24 -29.99
CA MET A 261 -1.25 15.72 -29.97
C MET A 261 -0.73 16.34 -31.28
N GLN A 262 0.28 15.70 -31.90
CA GLN A 262 0.83 16.15 -33.19
C GLN A 262 -0.23 16.14 -34.31
N GLN A 263 -1.19 15.21 -34.25
CA GLN A 263 -2.29 15.12 -35.22
C GLN A 263 -3.44 16.09 -34.91
N MET A 264 -3.55 16.55 -33.65
CA MET A 264 -4.63 17.45 -33.20
C MET A 264 -4.35 18.95 -33.44
N GLY A 265 -3.18 19.30 -33.95
CA GLY A 265 -2.82 20.69 -34.18
C GLY A 265 -2.20 21.38 -32.95
N GLY A 266 -1.58 20.63 -32.06
CA GLY A 266 -0.81 21.13 -30.92
C GLY A 266 -1.59 21.24 -29.60
N THR A 267 -0.97 21.83 -28.60
CA THR A 267 -1.42 21.79 -27.20
C THR A 267 -2.85 22.35 -27.01
N ARG A 268 -3.12 23.58 -27.48
CA ARG A 268 -4.42 24.23 -27.28
C ARG A 268 -5.56 23.46 -27.94
N ALA A 269 -5.34 23.01 -29.18
CA ALA A 269 -6.32 22.21 -29.92
C ALA A 269 -6.57 20.87 -29.24
N SER A 270 -5.49 20.21 -28.77
CA SER A 270 -5.59 18.95 -28.01
C SER A 270 -6.41 19.12 -26.72
N VAL A 271 -6.17 20.17 -25.93
CA VAL A 271 -6.94 20.42 -24.68
C VAL A 271 -8.43 20.63 -24.99
N LEU A 272 -8.78 21.46 -25.97
CA LEU A 272 -10.17 21.72 -26.33
C LEU A 272 -10.90 20.48 -26.85
N LYS A 273 -10.20 19.64 -27.61
CA LYS A 273 -10.77 18.41 -28.15
C LYS A 273 -10.88 17.32 -27.06
N ALA A 274 -9.84 17.16 -26.24
CA ALA A 274 -9.86 16.24 -25.12
C ALA A 274 -10.97 16.54 -24.11
N GLU A 275 -11.24 17.82 -23.84
CA GLU A 275 -12.35 18.25 -22.97
C GLU A 275 -13.70 17.71 -23.48
N LYS A 276 -14.00 17.84 -24.76
CA LYS A 276 -15.23 17.32 -25.37
C LYS A 276 -15.29 15.78 -25.31
N TRP A 277 -14.16 15.12 -25.54
CA TRP A 277 -14.09 13.66 -25.48
C TRP A 277 -14.31 13.17 -24.04
N VAL A 278 -13.74 13.85 -23.06
CA VAL A 278 -13.93 13.54 -21.64
C VAL A 278 -15.39 13.67 -21.22
N GLU A 279 -16.13 14.68 -21.70
CA GLU A 279 -17.58 14.76 -21.43
C GLU A 279 -18.32 13.51 -21.93
N THR A 280 -17.99 13.04 -23.14
CA THR A 280 -18.58 11.79 -23.67
C THR A 280 -18.21 10.56 -22.82
N LEU A 281 -16.96 10.49 -22.32
CA LEU A 281 -16.52 9.42 -21.43
C LEU A 281 -17.20 9.49 -20.05
N LEU A 282 -17.42 10.68 -19.53
CA LEU A 282 -18.17 10.92 -18.29
C LEU A 282 -19.63 10.49 -18.44
N ASP A 283 -20.29 10.82 -19.58
CA ASP A 283 -21.66 10.38 -19.89
C ASP A 283 -21.73 8.84 -19.92
N GLN A 284 -20.73 8.17 -20.49
CA GLN A 284 -20.63 6.72 -20.53
C GLN A 284 -20.42 6.12 -19.12
N ALA A 285 -19.45 6.63 -18.39
CA ALA A 285 -19.12 6.14 -17.05
C ALA A 285 -20.30 6.33 -16.07
N ASN A 286 -21.05 7.42 -16.23
CA ASN A 286 -22.21 7.77 -15.39
C ASN A 286 -23.40 6.80 -15.52
N GLN A 287 -23.42 5.95 -16.56
CA GLN A 287 -24.45 4.91 -16.72
C GLN A 287 -24.29 3.74 -15.76
N ALA A 288 -23.08 3.55 -15.20
CA ALA A 288 -22.80 2.50 -14.23
C ALA A 288 -23.40 2.87 -12.86
N THR A 289 -24.03 1.90 -12.22
CA THR A 289 -24.53 2.00 -10.85
C THR A 289 -23.95 0.90 -9.98
N ARG A 290 -23.88 1.13 -8.68
CA ARG A 290 -23.46 0.10 -7.73
C ARG A 290 -24.51 -1.01 -7.65
N THR A 291 -24.03 -2.23 -7.51
CA THR A 291 -24.84 -3.43 -7.29
C THR A 291 -24.18 -4.31 -6.24
N THR A 292 -24.98 -5.10 -5.52
CA THR A 292 -24.45 -6.05 -4.54
C THR A 292 -23.66 -7.16 -5.25
N VAL A 293 -22.40 -7.30 -4.86
CA VAL A 293 -21.46 -8.28 -5.43
C VAL A 293 -20.71 -9.01 -4.33
N ASP A 294 -20.15 -10.17 -4.64
CA ASP A 294 -19.36 -10.97 -3.70
C ASP A 294 -18.01 -10.27 -3.37
N ALA A 295 -17.62 -10.34 -2.10
CA ALA A 295 -16.33 -9.82 -1.64
C ALA A 295 -15.11 -10.55 -2.26
N ALA A 296 -15.31 -11.66 -2.93
CA ALA A 296 -14.30 -12.33 -3.75
C ALA A 296 -13.72 -11.45 -4.87
N HIS A 297 -14.43 -10.39 -5.26
CA HIS A 297 -13.95 -9.38 -6.23
C HIS A 297 -12.98 -8.34 -5.61
N LEU A 298 -12.78 -8.35 -4.29
CA LEU A 298 -11.83 -7.44 -3.65
C LEU A 298 -10.39 -7.93 -3.84
N SER A 299 -9.53 -6.98 -4.14
CA SER A 299 -8.08 -7.15 -4.26
C SER A 299 -7.40 -6.06 -3.44
N LEU A 300 -6.81 -6.45 -2.30
CA LEU A 300 -6.16 -5.53 -1.37
C LEU A 300 -4.71 -5.29 -1.76
N ALA A 301 -4.31 -4.03 -1.83
CA ALA A 301 -2.92 -3.61 -1.76
C ALA A 301 -2.54 -3.38 -0.30
N LEU A 302 -1.60 -4.16 0.22
CA LEU A 302 -1.06 -4.03 1.57
C LEU A 302 0.19 -3.16 1.53
N GLU A 303 0.22 -2.07 2.31
CA GLU A 303 1.31 -1.09 2.26
C GLU A 303 1.66 -0.57 3.66
N CYS A 304 2.91 -0.11 3.86
CA CYS A 304 3.29 0.60 5.08
C CYS A 304 4.30 1.71 4.80
N GLY A 305 4.00 2.93 5.22
CA GLY A 305 4.88 4.08 5.11
C GLY A 305 5.06 4.79 6.45
N GLY A 306 6.30 5.25 6.76
CA GLY A 306 6.59 5.87 8.04
C GLY A 306 6.41 4.94 9.24
N SER A 307 6.86 3.68 9.12
CA SER A 307 6.74 2.65 10.16
C SER A 307 7.50 3.00 11.43
N ASP A 308 7.00 2.54 12.58
CA ASP A 308 7.57 2.70 13.93
C ASP A 308 7.63 1.35 14.67
N GLY A 309 8.07 1.35 15.93
CA GLY A 309 8.14 0.15 16.76
C GLY A 309 6.79 -0.48 17.08
N TYR A 310 5.68 0.27 16.94
CA TYR A 310 4.33 -0.26 17.10
C TYR A 310 3.81 -0.94 15.84
N SER A 311 4.24 -0.53 14.66
CA SER A 311 3.68 -0.99 13.39
C SER A 311 3.57 -2.51 13.30
N GLY A 312 4.64 -3.25 13.69
CA GLY A 312 4.68 -4.70 13.67
C GLY A 312 3.93 -5.41 14.80
N ILE A 313 3.38 -4.67 15.78
CA ILE A 313 2.65 -5.26 16.92
C ILE A 313 1.19 -4.83 16.98
N THR A 314 0.81 -3.83 16.21
CA THR A 314 -0.56 -3.27 16.19
C THR A 314 -1.14 -3.26 14.77
N ALA A 315 -0.82 -2.23 13.98
CA ALA A 315 -1.46 -1.99 12.69
C ALA A 315 -1.21 -3.12 11.66
N ASN A 316 0.04 -3.59 11.54
CA ASN A 316 0.35 -4.62 10.55
C ASN A 316 -0.32 -5.97 10.86
N PRO A 317 -0.30 -6.50 12.10
CA PRO A 317 -1.07 -7.69 12.44
C PRO A 317 -2.58 -7.52 12.25
N ALA A 318 -3.16 -6.35 12.58
CA ALA A 318 -4.59 -6.08 12.36
C ALA A 318 -4.94 -6.09 10.86
N VAL A 319 -4.07 -5.51 10.01
CA VAL A 319 -4.19 -5.62 8.54
C VAL A 319 -4.06 -7.07 8.08
N GLY A 320 -3.22 -7.87 8.74
CA GLY A 320 -3.11 -9.31 8.48
C GLY A 320 -4.43 -10.06 8.70
N VAL A 321 -5.20 -9.70 9.73
CA VAL A 321 -6.55 -10.24 9.93
C VAL A 321 -7.47 -9.86 8.77
N VAL A 322 -7.43 -8.61 8.30
CA VAL A 322 -8.22 -8.18 7.13
C VAL A 322 -7.82 -8.98 5.88
N ALA A 323 -6.52 -9.18 5.65
CA ALA A 323 -6.02 -9.97 4.54
C ALA A 323 -6.57 -11.42 4.59
N ASP A 324 -6.50 -12.07 5.75
CA ASP A 324 -7.05 -13.42 5.94
C ASP A 324 -8.56 -13.48 5.70
N ARG A 325 -9.32 -12.46 6.11
CA ARG A 325 -10.78 -12.38 5.86
C ARG A 325 -11.11 -12.23 4.38
N ILE A 326 -10.37 -11.38 3.66
CA ILE A 326 -10.56 -11.22 2.21
C ILE A 326 -10.20 -12.50 1.46
N VAL A 327 -9.10 -13.16 1.85
CA VAL A 327 -8.73 -14.47 1.28
C VAL A 327 -9.81 -15.52 1.58
N ALA A 328 -10.38 -15.52 2.78
CA ALA A 328 -11.50 -16.40 3.14
C ALA A 328 -12.77 -16.12 2.31
N CYS A 329 -12.98 -14.88 1.85
CA CYS A 329 -14.03 -14.53 0.90
C CYS A 329 -13.72 -14.96 -0.56
N GLY A 330 -12.53 -15.51 -0.84
CA GLY A 330 -12.08 -15.83 -2.20
C GLY A 330 -11.43 -14.64 -2.92
N GLY A 331 -11.19 -13.53 -2.22
CA GLY A 331 -10.52 -12.35 -2.74
C GLY A 331 -9.00 -12.48 -2.77
N ARG A 332 -8.32 -11.36 -2.94
CA ARG A 332 -6.86 -11.27 -3.08
C ARG A 332 -6.28 -10.28 -2.09
N ALA A 333 -5.10 -10.60 -1.52
CA ALA A 333 -4.31 -9.68 -0.71
C ALA A 333 -2.87 -9.70 -1.21
N VAL A 334 -2.28 -8.53 -1.50
CA VAL A 334 -0.98 -8.44 -2.14
C VAL A 334 -0.03 -7.60 -1.30
N LEU A 335 0.99 -8.26 -0.76
CA LEU A 335 2.15 -7.63 -0.15
C LEU A 335 3.12 -7.18 -1.25
N SER A 336 3.93 -6.18 -0.99
CA SER A 336 4.96 -5.69 -1.92
C SER A 336 6.18 -5.18 -1.14
N GLU A 337 6.98 -4.29 -1.75
CA GLU A 337 8.19 -3.77 -1.12
C GLU A 337 9.20 -4.90 -0.84
N THR A 338 9.70 -5.53 -1.93
CA THR A 338 10.54 -6.74 -1.83
C THR A 338 11.76 -6.53 -0.92
N THR A 339 12.33 -5.32 -0.91
CA THR A 339 13.44 -4.96 -0.02
C THR A 339 13.06 -4.96 1.45
N GLU A 340 11.76 -4.82 1.78
CA GLU A 340 11.21 -4.87 3.15
C GLU A 340 10.69 -6.26 3.54
N ILE A 341 10.91 -7.27 2.68
CA ILE A 341 10.73 -8.69 3.00
C ILE A 341 12.09 -9.32 3.38
N TYR A 342 13.19 -8.72 2.93
CA TYR A 342 14.54 -9.20 3.20
C TYR A 342 14.82 -9.36 4.70
N GLY A 343 15.32 -10.54 5.08
CA GLY A 343 15.52 -10.94 6.48
C GLY A 343 14.31 -11.62 7.14
N ALA A 344 13.12 -11.55 6.50
CA ALA A 344 11.90 -12.23 6.94
C ALA A 344 11.30 -13.16 5.87
N GLU A 345 12.00 -13.37 4.75
CA GLU A 345 11.56 -14.19 3.62
C GLU A 345 11.22 -15.62 4.00
N HIS A 346 11.90 -16.18 4.99
CA HIS A 346 11.67 -17.54 5.49
C HIS A 346 10.22 -17.76 5.97
N LEU A 347 9.56 -16.71 6.48
CA LEU A 347 8.16 -16.78 6.92
C LEU A 347 7.19 -16.95 5.74
N LEU A 348 7.50 -16.38 4.59
CA LEU A 348 6.69 -16.51 3.38
C LEU A 348 7.05 -17.79 2.61
N VAL A 349 8.34 -18.13 2.52
CA VAL A 349 8.84 -19.36 1.89
C VAL A 349 8.23 -20.59 2.55
N SER A 350 8.24 -20.67 3.88
CA SER A 350 7.71 -21.81 4.63
C SER A 350 6.23 -22.07 4.38
N ARG A 351 5.44 -21.04 4.10
CA ARG A 351 4.00 -21.15 3.82
C ARG A 351 3.63 -20.99 2.33
N SER A 352 4.63 -21.00 1.44
CA SER A 352 4.36 -20.98 -0.01
C SER A 352 3.59 -22.22 -0.44
N ARG A 353 2.65 -22.05 -1.40
CA ARG A 353 1.81 -23.12 -1.95
C ARG A 353 2.64 -24.31 -2.46
N ASN A 354 3.77 -24.01 -3.07
CA ASN A 354 4.70 -24.99 -3.63
C ASN A 354 6.11 -24.37 -3.74
N VAL A 355 7.06 -25.21 -4.17
CA VAL A 355 8.48 -24.85 -4.31
C VAL A 355 8.69 -23.78 -5.39
N GLU A 356 7.89 -23.76 -6.46
CA GLU A 356 8.00 -22.78 -7.55
C GLU A 356 7.69 -21.37 -7.05
N VAL A 357 6.63 -21.20 -6.25
CA VAL A 357 6.27 -19.90 -5.65
C VAL A 357 7.36 -19.44 -4.68
N ALA A 358 7.90 -20.36 -3.86
CA ALA A 358 9.01 -20.07 -2.95
C ALA A 358 10.26 -19.60 -3.70
N ASN A 359 10.64 -20.32 -4.76
CA ASN A 359 11.78 -19.95 -5.61
C ASN A 359 11.60 -18.57 -6.26
N ARG A 360 10.43 -18.28 -6.81
CA ARG A 360 10.15 -16.96 -7.41
C ARG A 360 10.33 -15.82 -6.41
N LEU A 361 9.95 -15.99 -5.15
CA LEU A 361 10.19 -14.99 -4.11
C LEU A 361 11.69 -14.80 -3.86
N LEU A 362 12.44 -15.90 -3.68
CA LEU A 362 13.88 -15.85 -3.43
C LEU A 362 14.64 -15.24 -4.61
N GLU A 363 14.25 -15.56 -5.87
CA GLU A 363 14.80 -14.96 -7.08
C GLU A 363 14.62 -13.43 -7.11
N ARG A 364 13.48 -12.90 -6.62
CA ARG A 364 13.27 -11.44 -6.54
C ARG A 364 14.20 -10.82 -5.50
N ILE A 365 14.35 -11.43 -4.34
CA ILE A 365 15.25 -10.94 -3.29
C ILE A 365 16.71 -10.96 -3.79
N ASP A 366 17.13 -12.03 -4.44
CA ASP A 366 18.48 -12.12 -5.00
C ASP A 366 18.72 -11.13 -6.14
N TRP A 367 17.70 -10.89 -6.98
CA TRP A 367 17.75 -9.84 -7.98
C TRP A 367 17.98 -8.46 -7.33
N TRP A 368 17.28 -8.15 -6.24
CA TRP A 368 17.44 -6.89 -5.52
C TRP A 368 18.84 -6.74 -4.94
N LYS A 369 19.40 -7.78 -4.31
CA LYS A 369 20.79 -7.76 -3.81
C LYS A 369 21.79 -7.40 -4.90
N GLN A 370 21.66 -8.02 -6.08
CA GLN A 370 22.50 -7.76 -7.23
C GLN A 370 22.28 -6.36 -7.82
N HIS A 371 21.01 -5.97 -7.94
CA HIS A 371 20.60 -4.70 -8.53
C HIS A 371 21.15 -3.52 -7.73
N VAL A 372 20.95 -3.50 -6.41
CA VAL A 372 21.44 -2.38 -5.57
C VAL A 372 22.95 -2.30 -5.53
N ALA A 373 23.65 -3.43 -5.60
CA ALA A 373 25.13 -3.47 -5.65
C ALA A 373 25.69 -2.77 -6.89
N VAL A 374 24.98 -2.80 -8.04
CA VAL A 374 25.38 -2.08 -9.26
C VAL A 374 25.46 -0.56 -9.02
N TYR A 375 24.64 -0.04 -8.10
CA TYR A 375 24.59 1.38 -7.74
C TYR A 375 25.41 1.72 -6.50
N GLY A 376 26.23 0.77 -5.98
CA GLY A 376 27.05 0.97 -4.78
C GLY A 376 26.24 1.00 -3.49
N GLY A 377 24.99 0.51 -3.51
CA GLY A 377 24.11 0.40 -2.35
C GLY A 377 24.06 -1.02 -1.78
N THR A 378 23.33 -1.15 -0.67
CA THR A 378 23.03 -2.42 -0.01
C THR A 378 21.53 -2.54 0.20
N ILE A 379 20.99 -3.77 0.23
CA ILE A 379 19.54 -4.01 0.37
C ILE A 379 19.02 -3.58 1.75
N ASP A 380 19.88 -3.44 2.73
CA ASP A 380 19.63 -3.05 4.12
C ASP A 380 19.66 -1.53 4.38
N ASN A 381 19.51 -0.71 3.33
CA ASN A 381 19.47 0.76 3.46
C ASN A 381 18.24 1.28 4.27
N ASN A 382 17.31 0.44 4.60
CA ASN A 382 16.17 0.66 5.48
C ASN A 382 16.40 -0.06 6.83
N PRO A 383 15.94 0.42 8.01
CA PRO A 383 15.03 1.54 8.29
C PRO A 383 15.63 2.94 8.14
N SER A 384 14.78 3.89 7.69
CA SER A 384 15.15 5.30 7.58
C SER A 384 15.40 5.94 8.95
N VAL A 385 15.98 7.16 8.95
CA VAL A 385 16.19 7.95 10.18
C VAL A 385 14.86 8.14 10.95
N GLY A 386 13.76 8.39 10.24
CA GLY A 386 12.43 8.54 10.85
C GLY A 386 11.89 7.25 11.46
N ASN A 387 12.14 6.09 10.82
CA ASN A 387 11.76 4.79 11.39
C ASN A 387 12.57 4.47 12.66
N LYS A 388 13.89 4.78 12.65
CA LYS A 388 14.75 4.62 13.83
C LYS A 388 14.30 5.52 14.98
N ALA A 389 13.99 6.77 14.70
CA ALA A 389 13.41 7.67 15.71
C ALA A 389 12.05 7.18 16.26
N GLY A 390 11.36 6.27 15.55
CA GLY A 390 10.15 5.59 15.98
C GLY A 390 10.38 4.26 16.70
N GLY A 391 11.63 3.86 16.97
CA GLY A 391 11.97 2.65 17.75
C GLY A 391 12.43 1.44 16.94
N LEU A 392 12.39 1.48 15.59
CA LEU A 392 12.96 0.43 14.74
C LEU A 392 14.50 0.55 14.69
N THR A 393 15.19 -0.58 14.45
CA THR A 393 16.66 -0.61 14.45
C THR A 393 17.23 -1.22 13.18
N THR A 394 16.89 -2.46 12.87
CA THR A 394 17.46 -3.24 11.78
C THR A 394 16.46 -3.47 10.66
N ILE A 395 16.93 -3.81 9.47
CA ILE A 395 16.03 -4.20 8.36
C ILE A 395 15.26 -5.46 8.72
N THR A 396 15.90 -6.43 9.35
CA THR A 396 15.24 -7.68 9.79
C THR A 396 14.07 -7.39 10.74
N GLU A 397 14.26 -6.50 11.73
CA GLU A 397 13.17 -6.10 12.62
C GLU A 397 12.00 -5.47 11.86
N LYS A 398 12.29 -4.58 10.91
CA LYS A 398 11.29 -3.91 10.08
C LYS A 398 10.54 -4.93 9.21
N SER A 399 11.28 -5.83 8.55
CA SER A 399 10.73 -6.84 7.66
C SER A 399 9.83 -7.86 8.37
N LEU A 400 10.22 -8.32 9.56
CA LEU A 400 9.37 -9.19 10.39
C LEU A 400 8.03 -8.51 10.70
N GLY A 401 8.06 -7.20 11.03
CA GLY A 401 6.85 -6.41 11.23
C GLY A 401 6.06 -6.18 9.93
N ALA A 402 6.73 -5.94 8.80
CA ALA A 402 6.07 -5.69 7.52
C ALA A 402 5.35 -6.94 6.99
N VAL A 403 5.97 -8.12 7.08
CA VAL A 403 5.40 -9.39 6.63
C VAL A 403 4.12 -9.75 7.39
N SER A 404 3.93 -9.28 8.63
CA SER A 404 2.71 -9.56 9.41
C SER A 404 1.43 -8.99 8.76
N LYS A 405 1.53 -7.97 7.88
CA LYS A 405 0.40 -7.47 7.06
C LYS A 405 -0.24 -8.56 6.19
N SER A 406 0.53 -9.59 5.84
CA SER A 406 0.10 -10.66 4.94
C SER A 406 -0.74 -11.76 5.62
N GLY A 407 -1.09 -11.59 6.90
CA GLY A 407 -1.89 -12.59 7.63
C GLY A 407 -1.21 -13.95 7.74
N SER A 408 -2.02 -15.00 7.80
CA SER A 408 -1.60 -16.36 8.08
C SER A 408 -1.80 -17.37 6.93
N THR A 409 -2.45 -16.96 5.83
CA THR A 409 -2.76 -17.86 4.70
C THR A 409 -1.53 -18.23 3.86
N ALA A 410 -1.66 -19.25 3.02
CA ALA A 410 -0.60 -19.66 2.11
C ALA A 410 -0.25 -18.54 1.11
N LEU A 411 1.05 -18.41 0.77
CA LEU A 411 1.50 -17.59 -0.35
C LEU A 411 1.19 -18.33 -1.65
N GLU A 412 0.26 -17.79 -2.45
CA GLU A 412 -0.26 -18.42 -3.67
C GLU A 412 0.51 -18.00 -4.92
N ALA A 413 0.99 -16.75 -4.98
CA ALA A 413 1.65 -16.21 -6.17
C ALA A 413 2.70 -15.16 -5.85
N VAL A 414 3.67 -15.02 -6.77
CA VAL A 414 4.65 -13.92 -6.79
C VAL A 414 4.58 -13.28 -8.17
N TYR A 415 4.34 -11.98 -8.22
CA TYR A 415 4.14 -11.18 -9.42
C TYR A 415 5.35 -10.29 -9.70
N HIS A 416 5.68 -10.08 -10.96
CA HIS A 416 6.50 -8.94 -11.36
C HIS A 416 5.72 -7.63 -11.19
N TYR A 417 6.45 -6.51 -11.18
CA TYR A 417 5.83 -5.19 -11.05
C TYR A 417 4.73 -4.95 -12.08
N ALA A 418 3.56 -4.52 -11.60
CA ALA A 418 2.37 -4.22 -12.40
C ALA A 418 1.80 -5.42 -13.22
N GLU A 419 2.19 -6.66 -12.93
CA GLU A 419 1.51 -7.83 -13.49
C GLU A 419 0.07 -7.94 -12.97
N PRO A 420 -0.87 -8.46 -13.79
CA PRO A 420 -2.24 -8.70 -13.34
C PRO A 420 -2.29 -9.60 -12.10
N ILE A 421 -3.01 -9.16 -11.07
CA ILE A 421 -3.27 -9.94 -9.84
C ILE A 421 -4.48 -10.83 -10.12
N ASP A 422 -4.24 -12.00 -10.69
CA ASP A 422 -5.29 -12.93 -11.17
C ASP A 422 -5.55 -14.09 -10.21
N THR A 423 -4.55 -14.51 -9.43
CA THR A 423 -4.63 -15.65 -8.52
C THR A 423 -5.33 -15.24 -7.21
N PRO A 424 -6.45 -15.90 -6.82
CA PRO A 424 -7.06 -15.70 -5.51
C PRO A 424 -6.11 -16.09 -4.37
N GLY A 425 -6.17 -15.37 -3.26
CA GLY A 425 -5.35 -15.63 -2.08
C GLY A 425 -4.29 -14.56 -1.83
N LEU A 426 -3.27 -14.92 -1.04
CA LEU A 426 -2.14 -14.05 -0.76
C LEU A 426 -1.14 -14.06 -1.91
N GLY A 427 -0.73 -12.89 -2.37
CA GLY A 427 0.36 -12.70 -3.34
C GLY A 427 1.44 -11.75 -2.83
N VAL A 428 2.59 -11.80 -3.48
CA VAL A 428 3.67 -10.81 -3.36
C VAL A 428 3.92 -10.20 -4.73
N MET A 429 3.90 -8.87 -4.84
CA MET A 429 4.31 -8.16 -6.06
C MET A 429 5.68 -7.51 -5.87
N ASP A 430 6.59 -7.80 -6.77
CA ASP A 430 7.91 -7.19 -6.76
C ASP A 430 7.84 -5.66 -6.94
N SER A 431 8.42 -4.92 -6.01
CA SER A 431 8.51 -3.45 -6.06
C SER A 431 9.61 -2.92 -5.15
N PRO A 432 10.07 -1.66 -5.36
CA PRO A 432 10.92 -0.98 -4.39
C PRO A 432 10.15 -0.69 -3.10
N GLY A 433 10.88 -0.44 -1.99
CA GLY A 433 10.36 0.04 -0.71
C GLY A 433 10.07 1.55 -0.74
N PHE A 434 9.32 1.99 -1.74
CA PHE A 434 8.91 3.39 -1.94
C PHE A 434 7.41 3.44 -2.22
N ASP A 435 6.63 3.87 -1.24
CA ASP A 435 5.17 3.78 -1.19
C ASP A 435 4.47 4.16 -2.52
N PRO A 436 4.74 5.32 -3.16
CA PRO A 436 4.04 5.67 -4.40
C PRO A 436 4.29 4.69 -5.55
N SER A 437 5.54 4.24 -5.73
CA SER A 437 5.86 3.27 -6.78
C SER A 437 5.29 1.89 -6.46
N SER A 438 5.39 1.46 -5.21
CA SER A 438 4.88 0.18 -4.73
C SER A 438 3.37 0.07 -4.94
N VAL A 439 2.60 1.06 -4.47
CA VAL A 439 1.15 1.09 -4.65
C VAL A 439 0.75 1.24 -6.12
N THR A 440 1.46 2.07 -6.90
CA THR A 440 1.21 2.21 -8.35
C THR A 440 1.28 0.85 -9.06
N GLY A 441 2.25 0.01 -8.72
CA GLY A 441 2.38 -1.34 -9.29
C GLY A 441 1.19 -2.23 -8.96
N LYS A 442 0.79 -2.28 -7.67
CA LYS A 442 -0.37 -3.09 -7.22
C LYS A 442 -1.69 -2.60 -7.83
N VAL A 443 -1.89 -1.29 -7.89
CA VAL A 443 -3.07 -0.70 -8.55
C VAL A 443 -3.08 -1.04 -10.03
N ALA A 444 -1.96 -0.89 -10.74
CA ALA A 444 -1.86 -1.30 -12.14
C ALA A 444 -2.16 -2.80 -12.32
N GLY A 445 -1.78 -3.64 -11.35
CA GLY A 445 -2.13 -5.06 -11.30
C GLY A 445 -3.60 -5.35 -11.02
N GLY A 446 -4.41 -4.34 -10.64
CA GLY A 446 -5.85 -4.48 -10.42
C GLY A 446 -6.29 -4.48 -8.94
N ALA A 447 -5.42 -4.14 -8.00
CA ALA A 447 -5.82 -3.92 -6.60
C ALA A 447 -6.83 -2.77 -6.53
N ASN A 448 -8.01 -3.02 -5.93
CA ASN A 448 -9.13 -2.07 -5.90
C ASN A 448 -9.41 -1.48 -4.50
N LEU A 449 -8.56 -1.78 -3.52
CA LEU A 449 -8.57 -1.21 -2.17
C LEU A 449 -7.15 -1.21 -1.61
N VAL A 450 -6.71 -0.10 -0.99
CA VAL A 450 -5.41 0.01 -0.33
C VAL A 450 -5.60 0.05 1.19
N LEU A 451 -4.84 -0.78 1.92
CA LEU A 451 -4.67 -0.68 3.37
C LEU A 451 -3.25 -0.17 3.65
N PHE A 452 -3.16 1.05 4.17
CA PHE A 452 -1.90 1.76 4.38
C PHE A 452 -1.64 1.99 5.87
N THR A 453 -0.67 1.26 6.44
CA THR A 453 -0.31 1.42 7.85
C THR A 453 0.78 2.47 8.03
N THR A 454 0.72 3.24 9.11
CA THR A 454 1.74 4.24 9.45
C THR A 454 1.87 4.45 10.94
N GLY A 455 3.10 4.65 11.43
CA GLY A 455 3.40 4.96 12.82
C GLY A 455 3.80 6.43 13.04
N ARG A 456 4.37 7.04 11.99
CA ARG A 456 4.82 8.44 12.04
C ARG A 456 3.81 9.42 11.46
N GLY A 457 2.87 8.91 10.68
CA GLY A 457 1.87 9.67 9.93
C GLY A 457 2.21 9.77 8.45
N SER A 458 1.18 9.78 7.62
CA SER A 458 1.30 9.95 6.16
C SER A 458 0.04 10.60 5.61
N CYS A 459 0.20 11.47 4.62
CA CYS A 459 -0.89 12.03 3.83
C CYS A 459 -1.23 11.17 2.59
N PHE A 460 -0.71 9.95 2.48
CA PHE A 460 -0.84 9.11 1.29
C PHE A 460 -2.31 8.89 0.88
N GLY A 461 -2.56 8.96 -0.41
CA GLY A 461 -3.79 8.56 -1.10
C GLY A 461 -3.43 8.13 -2.51
N CYS A 462 -4.27 7.38 -3.22
CA CYS A 462 -3.96 6.92 -4.58
C CYS A 462 -5.23 6.82 -5.43
N LYS A 463 -5.39 7.70 -6.41
CA LYS A 463 -6.45 7.53 -7.41
C LYS A 463 -6.05 6.45 -8.43
N PRO A 464 -6.98 5.60 -8.86
CA PRO A 464 -8.43 5.62 -8.61
C PRO A 464 -8.88 4.73 -7.43
N VAL A 465 -7.99 4.37 -6.50
CA VAL A 465 -8.26 3.38 -5.46
C VAL A 465 -8.39 4.06 -4.10
N PRO A 466 -9.45 3.78 -3.31
CA PRO A 466 -9.55 4.30 -1.96
C PRO A 466 -8.43 3.74 -1.09
N SER A 467 -7.79 4.61 -0.30
CA SER A 467 -6.67 4.27 0.58
C SER A 467 -7.08 4.47 2.03
N ILE A 468 -7.27 3.37 2.75
CA ILE A 468 -7.58 3.35 4.18
C ILE A 468 -6.28 3.50 4.95
N LYS A 469 -6.12 4.61 5.69
CA LYS A 469 -4.94 4.89 6.50
C LYS A 469 -5.14 4.45 7.95
N ILE A 470 -4.21 3.64 8.44
CA ILE A 470 -4.28 2.94 9.72
C ILE A 470 -3.11 3.38 10.61
N ALA A 471 -3.43 4.04 11.70
CA ALA A 471 -2.46 4.47 12.69
C ALA A 471 -1.99 3.29 13.56
N SER A 472 -0.67 3.15 13.76
CA SER A 472 -0.10 2.11 14.63
C SER A 472 -0.21 2.44 16.12
N ASN A 473 -0.39 3.72 16.48
CA ASN A 473 -0.48 4.18 17.87
C ASN A 473 -1.50 5.29 18.02
N SER A 474 -2.19 5.30 19.17
CA SER A 474 -3.29 6.23 19.46
C SER A 474 -2.83 7.70 19.54
N ALA A 475 -1.62 7.96 20.01
CA ALA A 475 -1.10 9.33 20.12
C ALA A 475 -0.94 9.99 18.74
N MET A 476 -0.44 9.26 17.76
CA MET A 476 -0.34 9.73 16.38
C MET A 476 -1.74 9.86 15.75
N PHE A 477 -2.62 8.89 15.96
CA PHE A 477 -4.00 8.95 15.49
C PHE A 477 -4.73 10.22 15.96
N GLN A 478 -4.59 10.57 17.25
CA GLN A 478 -5.19 11.80 17.79
C GLN A 478 -4.59 13.06 17.17
N ARG A 479 -3.27 13.09 16.98
CA ARG A 479 -2.56 14.25 16.42
C ARG A 479 -2.88 14.48 14.95
N LEU A 480 -3.08 13.40 14.16
CA LEU A 480 -3.33 13.45 12.70
C LEU A 480 -4.73 12.91 12.37
N ARG A 481 -5.72 13.29 13.17
CA ARG A 481 -7.08 12.73 13.11
C ARG A 481 -7.74 12.89 11.73
N GLU A 482 -7.47 13.99 11.04
CA GLU A 482 -8.03 14.26 9.71
C GLU A 482 -7.39 13.41 8.60
N ASP A 483 -6.17 12.95 8.81
CA ASP A 483 -5.45 12.11 7.85
C ASP A 483 -5.69 10.62 8.03
N MET A 484 -6.16 10.18 9.21
CA MET A 484 -6.24 8.76 9.58
C MET A 484 -7.69 8.28 9.62
N ASP A 485 -7.93 7.09 9.05
CA ASP A 485 -9.24 6.42 9.08
C ASP A 485 -9.41 5.59 10.35
N LEU A 486 -8.39 4.81 10.74
CA LEU A 486 -8.47 3.76 11.75
C LEU A 486 -7.31 3.86 12.76
N ASN A 487 -7.59 3.45 14.01
CA ASN A 487 -6.63 3.43 15.12
C ASN A 487 -6.33 2.00 15.56
N ALA A 488 -5.15 1.47 15.22
CA ALA A 488 -4.69 0.19 15.76
C ALA A 488 -3.95 0.32 17.10
N GLY A 489 -3.69 1.55 17.58
CA GLY A 489 -3.00 1.80 18.86
C GLY A 489 -3.72 1.18 20.06
N GLU A 490 -5.03 0.98 19.97
CA GLU A 490 -5.86 0.32 20.99
C GLU A 490 -5.40 -1.12 21.29
N ILE A 491 -4.68 -1.78 20.36
CA ILE A 491 -4.07 -3.08 20.59
C ILE A 491 -2.98 -2.98 21.68
N ALA A 492 -2.14 -1.94 21.61
CA ALA A 492 -1.14 -1.68 22.63
C ALA A 492 -1.78 -1.31 24.00
N GLU A 493 -3.02 -0.87 23.97
CA GLU A 493 -3.84 -0.53 25.15
C GLU A 493 -4.61 -1.73 25.72
N GLY A 494 -4.48 -2.92 25.11
CA GLY A 494 -5.01 -4.18 25.62
C GLY A 494 -6.17 -4.79 24.83
N ARG A 495 -6.60 -4.19 23.71
CA ARG A 495 -7.55 -4.84 22.80
C ARG A 495 -6.87 -5.99 22.02
N SER A 496 -7.62 -7.01 21.66
CA SER A 496 -7.07 -8.10 20.86
C SER A 496 -6.84 -7.66 19.40
N VAL A 497 -5.77 -8.16 18.78
CA VAL A 497 -5.49 -7.97 17.33
C VAL A 497 -6.67 -8.47 16.49
N GLN A 498 -7.29 -9.58 16.91
CA GLN A 498 -8.39 -10.18 16.18
C GLN A 498 -9.62 -9.25 16.17
N ASP A 499 -10.02 -8.71 17.33
CA ASP A 499 -11.22 -7.85 17.41
C ASP A 499 -11.03 -6.56 16.61
N VAL A 500 -9.84 -5.92 16.72
CA VAL A 500 -9.53 -4.71 15.97
C VAL A 500 -9.46 -5.01 14.46
N GLY A 501 -8.87 -6.13 14.07
CA GLY A 501 -8.80 -6.56 12.68
C GLY A 501 -10.17 -6.86 12.07
N GLU A 502 -11.11 -7.45 12.84
CA GLU A 502 -12.50 -7.65 12.39
C GLU A 502 -13.22 -6.31 12.15
N GLU A 503 -13.05 -5.33 13.03
CA GLU A 503 -13.61 -3.99 12.83
C GLU A 503 -13.03 -3.32 11.58
N PHE A 504 -11.73 -3.51 11.31
CA PHE A 504 -11.07 -2.99 10.11
C PHE A 504 -11.59 -3.68 8.84
N PHE A 505 -11.87 -4.98 8.90
CA PHE A 505 -12.49 -5.71 7.80
C PHE A 505 -13.89 -5.16 7.48
N GLU A 506 -14.73 -4.93 8.50
CA GLU A 506 -16.05 -4.34 8.30
C GLU A 506 -15.95 -2.92 7.72
N TYR A 507 -14.99 -2.12 8.17
CA TYR A 507 -14.72 -0.80 7.61
C TYR A 507 -14.28 -0.89 6.14
N ALA A 508 -13.42 -1.84 5.81
CA ALA A 508 -12.97 -2.08 4.44
C ALA A 508 -14.14 -2.41 3.49
N LEU A 509 -15.13 -3.20 3.94
CA LEU A 509 -16.35 -3.48 3.16
C LEU A 509 -17.22 -2.23 2.97
N ARG A 510 -17.33 -1.35 3.97
CA ARG A 510 -18.05 -0.08 3.82
C ARG A 510 -17.36 0.85 2.84
N VAL A 511 -16.02 0.96 2.92
CA VAL A 511 -15.23 1.75 1.96
C VAL A 511 -15.37 1.17 0.55
N ALA A 512 -15.29 -0.15 0.38
CA ALA A 512 -15.55 -0.81 -0.90
C ALA A 512 -16.95 -0.49 -1.45
N SER A 513 -17.93 -0.32 -0.57
CA SER A 513 -19.32 0.04 -0.90
C SER A 513 -19.55 1.53 -1.14
N GLY A 514 -18.52 2.39 -1.01
CA GLY A 514 -18.60 3.80 -1.36
C GLY A 514 -18.40 4.79 -0.20
N GLU A 515 -18.20 4.32 1.04
CA GLU A 515 -17.74 5.19 2.13
C GLU A 515 -16.40 5.80 1.76
N ARG A 516 -16.25 7.13 1.93
CA ARG A 516 -15.04 7.85 1.53
C ARG A 516 -13.99 7.78 2.63
N THR A 517 -12.75 7.50 2.25
CA THR A 517 -11.60 7.55 3.15
C THR A 517 -11.17 8.99 3.45
N ALA A 518 -10.38 9.19 4.50
CA ALA A 518 -9.81 10.49 4.85
C ALA A 518 -9.04 11.12 3.68
N SER A 519 -8.23 10.33 2.95
CA SER A 519 -7.51 10.83 1.77
C SER A 519 -8.44 11.27 0.64
N GLU A 520 -9.55 10.57 0.40
CA GLU A 520 -10.55 10.97 -0.60
C GLU A 520 -11.31 12.24 -0.17
N VAL A 521 -11.62 12.41 1.12
CA VAL A 521 -12.26 13.62 1.66
C VAL A 521 -11.33 14.83 1.50
N LEU A 522 -10.03 14.65 1.75
CA LEU A 522 -9.02 15.69 1.59
C LEU A 522 -8.61 15.93 0.13
N GLY A 523 -9.09 15.13 -0.82
CA GLY A 523 -8.78 15.26 -2.24
C GLY A 523 -7.37 14.80 -2.63
N ILE A 524 -6.72 13.98 -1.83
CA ILE A 524 -5.36 13.45 -2.06
C ILE A 524 -5.39 12.30 -3.08
N GLY A 525 -4.30 12.12 -3.85
CA GLY A 525 -4.13 10.99 -4.77
C GLY A 525 -3.79 11.37 -6.21
N ASP A 526 -3.49 12.64 -6.50
CA ASP A 526 -3.13 13.10 -7.84
C ASP A 526 -1.63 13.02 -8.15
N ASN A 527 -0.78 12.92 -7.12
CA ASN A 527 0.69 12.92 -7.26
C ASN A 527 1.33 11.55 -6.98
N GLU A 528 0.56 10.58 -6.53
CA GLU A 528 1.03 9.26 -6.10
C GLU A 528 1.10 8.24 -7.25
N PHE A 529 0.73 8.62 -8.47
CA PHE A 529 0.99 7.81 -9.66
C PHE A 529 2.47 7.93 -10.05
N VAL A 530 3.28 6.98 -9.60
CA VAL A 530 4.74 6.94 -9.81
C VAL A 530 5.15 5.58 -10.36
N PRO A 531 5.08 5.36 -11.70
CA PRO A 531 5.59 4.14 -12.30
C PRO A 531 7.04 3.89 -11.91
N TRP A 532 7.35 2.66 -11.49
CA TRP A 532 8.72 2.34 -11.10
C TRP A 532 9.69 2.51 -12.26
N THR A 533 10.61 3.44 -12.11
CA THR A 533 11.76 3.58 -12.99
C THR A 533 12.92 2.79 -12.38
N VAL A 534 13.19 1.59 -12.94
CA VAL A 534 14.28 0.73 -12.46
C VAL A 534 15.59 1.52 -12.37
N GLY A 535 16.13 1.63 -11.17
CA GLY A 535 17.27 2.44 -10.80
C GLY A 535 17.64 2.19 -9.35
N PRO A 536 18.38 3.08 -8.68
CA PRO A 536 18.84 2.90 -7.30
C PRO A 536 17.75 3.14 -6.24
N THR A 537 16.48 3.17 -6.60
CA THR A 537 15.36 3.29 -5.65
C THR A 537 15.20 1.99 -4.89
N LEU A 538 15.32 2.04 -3.57
CA LEU A 538 15.25 0.93 -2.63
C LEU A 538 13.96 0.97 -1.83
#